data_1b5d58b40b9a8db2fe12dc594db23c3a
#
_entry.id   1b5d58b40b9a8db2fe12dc594db23c3a
#
_cell.length_a   1.000
_cell.length_b   1.000
_cell.length_c   1.000
_cell.angle_alpha   90.00
_cell.angle_beta   90.00
_cell.angle_gamma   90.00
#
_symmetry.space_group_name_H-M   'P 1'
#
loop_
_entity.id
_entity.type
_entity.pdbx_description
1 polymer ?
#
loop_
_entity_poly.entity_id
_entity_poly.type
_entity_poly.pdbx_seq_one_letter_code
_entity_poly.pdbx_strand_id
1 'polypeptide(L)'
;MATNERRISASPEQVFAVLADGWLYPTWVVGASRMRKVDAAWPAVEARLHHSVGVWPLLLNDETRILAWEPPRRTVLEAKGWPFGTATVEIEVIPDGTGCMVRITENPSRGPGVLVPKPLRDPMIKIRNTETLRRLAFLVEGNARPGSAPST
;
A
#
# COMPACT_ATOMS: atom_id res chain seq x y z
N MET A 1 12.84 9.82 4.28
CA MET A 1 12.53 8.47 3.77
C MET A 1 12.28 7.54 4.95
N ALA A 2 11.10 6.96 5.03
CA ALA A 2 10.74 6.04 6.11
C ALA A 2 10.62 4.62 5.55
N THR A 3 11.29 3.66 6.18
CA THR A 3 11.32 2.27 5.73
C THR A 3 10.81 1.36 6.84
N ASN A 4 9.90 0.47 6.50
CA ASN A 4 9.37 -0.58 7.38
C ASN A 4 9.47 -1.93 6.69
N GLU A 5 9.68 -2.97 7.49
CA GLU A 5 9.76 -4.34 7.00
C GLU A 5 8.89 -5.27 7.84
N ARG A 6 8.35 -6.30 7.20
CA ARG A 6 7.63 -7.36 7.89
C ARG A 6 7.76 -8.67 7.11
N ARG A 7 8.06 -9.76 7.83
CA ARG A 7 7.99 -11.10 7.26
C ARG A 7 6.53 -11.56 7.16
N ILE A 8 6.17 -12.09 6.00
CA ILE A 8 4.84 -12.65 5.74
C ILE A 8 4.99 -14.13 5.40
N SER A 9 4.17 -14.98 6.04
CA SER A 9 4.18 -16.43 5.85
C SER A 9 3.36 -16.81 4.62
N ALA A 10 3.78 -16.33 3.46
CA ALA A 10 3.18 -16.58 2.15
C ALA A 10 4.21 -16.30 1.06
N SER A 11 3.95 -16.74 -0.16
CA SER A 11 4.84 -16.51 -1.28
C SER A 11 4.79 -15.06 -1.79
N PRO A 12 5.84 -14.58 -2.47
CA PRO A 12 5.80 -13.27 -3.12
C PRO A 12 4.62 -13.13 -4.10
N GLU A 13 4.27 -14.17 -4.82
CA GLU A 13 3.15 -14.20 -5.76
C GLU A 13 1.81 -13.98 -5.05
N GLN A 14 1.65 -14.55 -3.86
CA GLN A 14 0.44 -14.37 -3.04
C GLN A 14 0.34 -12.93 -2.52
N VAL A 15 1.45 -12.29 -2.18
CA VAL A 15 1.47 -10.85 -1.83
C VAL A 15 1.03 -10.02 -3.03
N PHE A 16 1.58 -10.27 -4.19
CA PHE A 16 1.22 -9.52 -5.40
C PHE A 16 -0.22 -9.75 -5.85
N ALA A 17 -0.80 -10.92 -5.57
CA ALA A 17 -2.22 -11.17 -5.82
C ALA A 17 -3.12 -10.22 -5.02
N VAL A 18 -2.77 -9.93 -3.78
CA VAL A 18 -3.49 -8.94 -2.94
C VAL A 18 -3.26 -7.52 -3.46
N LEU A 19 -2.02 -7.17 -3.80
CA LEU A 19 -1.69 -5.85 -4.34
C LEU A 19 -2.38 -5.58 -5.69
N ALA A 20 -2.58 -6.62 -6.48
CA ALA A 20 -3.26 -6.53 -7.78
C ALA A 20 -4.77 -6.32 -7.66
N ASP A 21 -5.36 -6.62 -6.51
CA ASP A 21 -6.77 -6.37 -6.26
C ASP A 21 -6.97 -4.97 -5.66
N GLY A 22 -7.21 -4.00 -6.53
CA GLY A 22 -7.36 -2.61 -6.14
C GLY A 22 -8.52 -2.35 -5.17
N TRP A 23 -9.55 -3.17 -5.20
CA TRP A 23 -10.68 -3.04 -4.29
C TRP A 23 -10.34 -3.37 -2.83
N LEU A 24 -9.25 -4.12 -2.60
CA LEU A 24 -8.76 -4.42 -1.26
C LEU A 24 -7.93 -3.29 -0.64
N TYR A 25 -7.55 -2.29 -1.42
CA TYR A 25 -6.64 -1.23 -1.00
C TYR A 25 -7.01 -0.60 0.36
N PRO A 26 -8.27 -0.23 0.64
CA PRO A 26 -8.61 0.36 1.95
C PRO A 26 -8.50 -0.61 3.10
N THR A 27 -8.48 -1.90 2.85
CA THR A 27 -8.41 -2.91 3.91
C THR A 27 -7.01 -3.06 4.49
N TRP A 28 -5.98 -2.71 3.72
CA TRP A 28 -4.59 -2.80 4.21
C TRP A 28 -3.88 -1.45 4.29
N VAL A 29 -4.27 -0.46 3.50
CA VAL A 29 -3.64 0.88 3.56
C VAL A 29 -4.32 1.73 4.63
N VAL A 30 -3.55 2.11 5.64
CA VAL A 30 -4.04 2.97 6.71
C VAL A 30 -4.27 4.39 6.18
N GLY A 31 -5.46 4.92 6.42
CA GLY A 31 -5.88 6.24 5.94
C GLY A 31 -6.82 6.22 4.75
N ALA A 32 -6.78 5.18 3.93
CA ALA A 32 -7.75 5.00 2.86
C ALA A 32 -9.07 4.47 3.47
N SER A 33 -10.16 5.22 3.34
CA SER A 33 -11.42 4.90 4.02
C SER A 33 -12.42 4.16 3.15
N ARG A 34 -12.44 4.40 1.84
CA ARG A 34 -13.28 3.66 0.90
C ARG A 34 -12.78 3.80 -0.53
N MET A 35 -13.11 2.80 -1.34
CA MET A 35 -12.88 2.86 -2.79
C MET A 35 -14.08 3.44 -3.50
N ARG A 36 -13.81 4.35 -4.44
CA ARG A 36 -14.83 4.92 -5.33
C ARG A 36 -14.78 4.25 -6.70
N LYS A 37 -13.59 3.93 -7.17
CA LYS A 37 -13.37 3.35 -8.49
C LYS A 37 -11.98 2.72 -8.57
N VAL A 38 -11.87 1.63 -9.32
CA VAL A 38 -10.60 1.03 -9.73
C VAL A 38 -10.55 1.09 -11.25
N ASP A 39 -9.49 1.67 -11.82
CA ASP A 39 -9.30 1.68 -13.27
C ASP A 39 -9.24 0.25 -13.80
N ALA A 40 -9.88 0.01 -14.95
CA ALA A 40 -9.91 -1.32 -15.56
C ALA A 40 -8.52 -1.87 -15.88
N ALA A 41 -7.54 -0.98 -16.12
CA ALA A 41 -6.15 -1.36 -16.39
C ALA A 41 -5.34 -1.69 -15.13
N TRP A 42 -5.87 -1.45 -13.91
CA TRP A 42 -5.13 -1.75 -12.68
C TRP A 42 -4.73 -3.22 -12.64
N PRO A 43 -3.48 -3.60 -12.32
CA PRO A 43 -2.38 -2.78 -11.79
C PRO A 43 -1.35 -2.31 -12.83
N ALA A 44 -1.72 -2.10 -14.06
CA ALA A 44 -0.80 -1.60 -15.09
C ALA A 44 -0.22 -0.22 -14.72
N VAL A 45 0.96 0.11 -15.24
CA VAL A 45 1.57 1.43 -15.06
C VAL A 45 0.62 2.52 -15.53
N GLU A 46 0.52 3.61 -14.77
CA GLU A 46 -0.39 4.74 -14.93
C GLU A 46 -1.85 4.47 -14.54
N ALA A 47 -2.26 3.23 -14.28
CA ALA A 47 -3.58 2.93 -13.76
C ALA A 47 -3.77 3.50 -12.34
N ARG A 48 -4.98 3.88 -12.02
CA ARG A 48 -5.29 4.61 -10.77
C ARG A 48 -6.33 3.89 -9.94
N LEU A 49 -6.19 4.05 -8.63
CA LEU A 49 -7.22 3.79 -7.63
C LEU A 49 -7.81 5.12 -7.19
N HIS A 50 -9.12 5.22 -7.20
CA HIS A 50 -9.85 6.40 -6.73
C HIS A 50 -10.45 6.08 -5.38
N HIS A 51 -9.92 6.69 -4.33
CA HIS A 51 -10.28 6.39 -2.95
C HIS A 51 -10.61 7.67 -2.16
N SER A 52 -11.21 7.49 -1.00
CA SER A 52 -11.41 8.56 -0.03
C SER A 52 -10.42 8.42 1.11
N VAL A 53 -9.99 9.55 1.66
CA VAL A 53 -9.02 9.64 2.76
C VAL A 53 -9.67 10.38 3.92
N GLY A 54 -9.36 9.98 5.15
CA GLY A 54 -9.83 10.64 6.35
C GLY A 54 -10.98 9.91 7.03
N VAL A 55 -11.65 10.65 7.93
CA VAL A 55 -12.75 10.12 8.76
C VAL A 55 -13.99 11.01 8.54
N TRP A 56 -15.14 10.35 8.37
CA TRP A 56 -16.39 11.07 8.24
C TRP A 56 -16.61 12.05 9.43
N PRO A 57 -17.06 13.31 9.21
CA PRO A 57 -17.52 13.89 7.94
C PRO A 57 -16.42 14.52 7.08
N LEU A 58 -15.15 14.41 7.46
CA LEU A 58 -14.01 15.05 6.78
C LEU A 58 -13.36 14.11 5.76
N LEU A 59 -14.17 13.48 4.91
CA LEU A 59 -13.68 12.64 3.83
C LEU A 59 -13.25 13.49 2.64
N LEU A 60 -12.03 13.21 2.13
CA LEU A 60 -11.47 13.85 0.96
C LEU A 60 -11.25 12.81 -0.13
N ASN A 61 -11.58 13.16 -1.36
CA ASN A 61 -11.37 12.29 -2.51
C ASN A 61 -9.94 12.42 -3.01
N ASP A 62 -9.27 11.29 -3.17
CA ASP A 62 -7.89 11.27 -3.61
C ASP A 62 -7.62 10.06 -4.52
N GLU A 63 -6.40 9.91 -4.98
CA GLU A 63 -6.05 8.81 -5.89
C GLU A 63 -4.64 8.30 -5.64
N THR A 64 -4.42 7.04 -6.00
CA THR A 64 -3.12 6.38 -6.03
C THR A 64 -2.87 5.84 -7.44
N ARG A 65 -1.69 6.06 -7.97
CA ARG A 65 -1.29 5.69 -9.32
C ARG A 65 -0.11 4.73 -9.30
N ILE A 66 -0.08 3.76 -10.21
CA ILE A 66 1.07 2.88 -10.40
C ILE A 66 2.14 3.63 -11.19
N LEU A 67 3.36 3.70 -10.66
CA LEU A 67 4.53 4.19 -11.37
C LEU A 67 5.38 3.05 -11.94
N ALA A 68 5.45 1.92 -11.23
CA ALA A 68 6.14 0.71 -11.69
C ALA A 68 5.42 -0.53 -11.14
N TRP A 69 5.31 -1.56 -11.96
CA TRP A 69 4.70 -2.84 -11.59
C TRP A 69 5.58 -3.98 -12.08
N GLU A 70 6.32 -4.59 -11.15
CA GLU A 70 7.33 -5.61 -11.43
C GLU A 70 7.10 -6.86 -10.56
N PRO A 71 5.99 -7.58 -10.75
CA PRO A 71 5.71 -8.76 -9.93
C PRO A 71 6.73 -9.88 -10.21
N PRO A 72 7.08 -10.69 -9.23
CA PRO A 72 6.63 -10.66 -7.84
C PRO A 72 7.60 -9.91 -6.92
N ARG A 73 8.39 -8.97 -7.42
CA ARG A 73 9.50 -8.36 -6.70
C ARG A 73 9.23 -6.95 -6.17
N ARG A 74 8.58 -6.12 -6.98
CA ARG A 74 8.55 -4.69 -6.68
C ARG A 74 7.37 -3.99 -7.33
N THR A 75 6.81 -3.02 -6.64
CA THR A 75 5.90 -2.04 -7.22
C THR A 75 6.19 -0.66 -6.62
N VAL A 76 5.94 0.37 -7.40
CA VAL A 76 6.07 1.77 -6.96
C VAL A 76 4.75 2.48 -7.21
N LEU A 77 4.25 3.11 -6.17
CA LEU A 77 2.99 3.84 -6.18
C LEU A 77 3.24 5.32 -5.93
N GLU A 78 2.44 6.17 -6.55
CA GLU A 78 2.35 7.57 -6.19
C GLU A 78 1.00 7.79 -5.50
N ALA A 79 1.04 8.06 -4.21
CA ALA A 79 -0.14 8.28 -3.41
C ALA A 79 -0.32 9.78 -3.15
N LYS A 80 -1.50 10.29 -3.45
CA LYS A 80 -1.89 11.65 -3.09
C LYS A 80 -2.60 11.63 -1.75
N GLY A 81 -2.34 12.62 -0.91
CA GLY A 81 -2.96 12.77 0.41
C GLY A 81 -3.14 14.24 0.76
N TRP A 82 -4.20 14.85 0.22
CA TRP A 82 -4.49 16.24 0.59
C TRP A 82 -4.79 16.37 2.10
N PRO A 83 -4.33 17.40 2.82
CA PRO A 83 -3.58 18.56 2.32
C PRO A 83 -2.06 18.38 2.29
N PHE A 84 -1.54 17.19 2.61
CA PHE A 84 -0.11 16.96 2.80
C PHE A 84 0.69 16.85 1.51
N GLY A 85 0.02 16.54 0.41
CA GLY A 85 0.65 16.46 -0.90
C GLY A 85 0.78 15.04 -1.42
N THR A 86 1.88 14.74 -2.08
CA THR A 86 2.11 13.47 -2.76
C THR A 86 3.30 12.75 -2.14
N ALA A 87 3.21 11.44 -2.03
CA ALA A 87 4.31 10.58 -1.59
C ALA A 87 4.54 9.46 -2.61
N THR A 88 5.79 9.08 -2.78
CA THR A 88 6.17 7.87 -3.51
C THR A 88 6.31 6.74 -2.51
N VAL A 89 5.64 5.62 -2.79
CA VAL A 89 5.66 4.42 -1.95
C VAL A 89 6.21 3.27 -2.77
N GLU A 90 7.34 2.73 -2.35
CA GLU A 90 7.93 1.55 -2.95
C GLU A 90 7.65 0.34 -2.06
N ILE A 91 7.15 -0.73 -2.65
CA ILE A 91 6.93 -2.00 -1.98
C ILE A 91 7.81 -3.04 -2.65
N GLU A 92 8.75 -3.59 -1.89
CA GLU A 92 9.63 -4.66 -2.33
C GLU A 92 9.26 -5.95 -1.62
N VAL A 93 9.26 -7.05 -2.36
CA VAL A 93 8.97 -8.38 -1.83
C VAL A 93 10.16 -9.28 -2.11
N ILE A 94 10.79 -9.76 -1.03
CA ILE A 94 12.04 -10.52 -1.09
C ILE A 94 11.74 -11.94 -0.59
N PRO A 95 11.97 -12.98 -1.40
CA PRO A 95 11.79 -14.37 -0.92
C PRO A 95 12.63 -14.64 0.32
N ASP A 96 12.04 -15.34 1.29
CA ASP A 96 12.69 -15.67 2.56
C ASP A 96 12.20 -17.05 3.05
N GLY A 97 12.91 -18.10 2.68
CA GLY A 97 12.52 -19.46 3.00
C GLY A 97 11.17 -19.83 2.41
N THR A 98 10.23 -20.23 3.26
CA THR A 98 8.85 -20.56 2.87
C THR A 98 7.92 -19.34 2.81
N GLY A 99 8.44 -18.17 3.14
CA GLY A 99 7.70 -16.92 3.13
C GLY A 99 8.43 -15.84 2.35
N CYS A 100 8.17 -14.60 2.71
CA CYS A 100 8.84 -13.44 2.12
C CYS A 100 8.97 -12.30 3.11
N MET A 101 9.91 -11.42 2.83
CA MET A 101 10.06 -10.15 3.55
C MET A 101 9.46 -9.04 2.68
N VAL A 102 8.49 -8.32 3.22
CA VAL A 102 7.90 -7.17 2.54
C VAL A 102 8.45 -5.89 3.16
N ARG A 103 9.01 -5.05 2.31
CA ARG A 103 9.58 -3.76 2.69
C ARG A 103 8.78 -2.63 2.04
N ILE A 104 8.33 -1.68 2.87
CA ILE A 104 7.71 -0.44 2.37
C ILE A 104 8.67 0.72 2.64
N THR A 105 8.97 1.46 1.60
CA THR A 105 9.72 2.72 1.69
C THR A 105 8.84 3.85 1.19
N GLU A 106 8.59 4.83 2.04
CA GLU A 106 7.75 5.97 1.72
C GLU A 106 8.56 7.26 1.79
N ASN A 107 8.42 8.06 0.75
CA ASN A 107 9.12 9.33 0.62
C ASN A 107 8.16 10.42 0.12
N PRO A 108 7.82 11.41 0.96
CA PRO A 108 7.07 12.56 0.49
C PRO A 108 7.79 13.26 -0.66
N SER A 109 7.09 13.49 -1.76
CA SER A 109 7.71 13.99 -3.00
C SER A 109 7.24 15.40 -3.35
N ARG A 110 6.01 15.78 -3.00
CA ARG A 110 5.44 17.09 -3.32
C ARG A 110 4.47 17.54 -2.22
N GLY A 111 4.33 18.86 -2.10
CA GLY A 111 3.35 19.50 -1.22
C GLY A 111 3.86 19.81 0.18
N PRO A 112 3.01 20.33 1.06
CA PRO A 112 3.40 20.78 2.41
C PRO A 112 4.03 19.70 3.28
N GLY A 113 3.72 18.43 3.04
CA GLY A 113 4.31 17.32 3.79
C GLY A 113 5.83 17.23 3.66
N VAL A 114 6.39 17.73 2.56
CA VAL A 114 7.85 17.79 2.34
C VAL A 114 8.51 18.77 3.31
N LEU A 115 7.79 19.81 3.73
CA LEU A 115 8.29 20.85 4.63
C LEU A 115 8.30 20.41 6.09
N VAL A 116 7.60 19.34 6.43
CA VAL A 116 7.61 18.80 7.79
C VAL A 116 8.99 18.20 8.06
N PRO A 117 9.69 18.60 9.14
CA PRO A 117 11.01 18.08 9.46
C PRO A 117 11.01 16.55 9.60
N LYS A 118 12.03 15.89 9.07
CA LYS A 118 12.16 14.42 9.14
C LYS A 118 11.98 13.84 10.53
N PRO A 119 12.57 14.41 11.60
CA PRO A 119 12.41 13.88 12.96
C PRO A 119 10.96 13.82 13.44
N LEU A 120 10.08 14.65 12.91
CA LEU A 120 8.65 14.66 13.24
C LEU A 120 7.84 13.79 12.28
N ARG A 121 8.20 13.80 11.01
CA ARG A 121 7.48 13.13 9.94
C ARG A 121 7.72 11.63 9.90
N ASP A 122 8.98 11.22 9.91
CA ASP A 122 9.35 9.83 9.69
C ASP A 122 8.80 8.87 10.77
N PRO A 123 8.78 9.21 12.06
CA PRO A 123 8.14 8.35 13.06
C PRO A 123 6.66 8.14 12.83
N MET A 124 5.93 9.16 12.40
CA MET A 124 4.49 9.06 12.11
C MET A 124 4.23 8.13 10.92
N ILE A 125 5.03 8.27 9.87
CA ILE A 125 4.96 7.40 8.69
C ILE A 125 5.28 5.96 9.09
N LYS A 126 6.31 5.74 9.90
CA LYS A 126 6.69 4.40 10.37
C LYS A 126 5.59 3.72 11.18
N ILE A 127 4.95 4.43 12.09
CA ILE A 127 3.84 3.89 12.89
C ILE A 127 2.70 3.46 11.96
N ARG A 128 2.32 4.32 11.02
CA ARG A 128 1.27 4.02 10.05
C ARG A 128 1.64 2.81 9.16
N ASN A 129 2.86 2.77 8.65
CA ASN A 129 3.30 1.70 7.77
C ASN A 129 3.49 0.37 8.50
N THR A 130 3.80 0.38 9.80
CA THR A 130 3.78 -0.83 10.62
C THR A 130 2.37 -1.44 10.63
N GLU A 131 1.34 -0.64 10.82
CA GLU A 131 -0.04 -1.12 10.79
C GLU A 131 -0.47 -1.52 9.38
N THR A 132 -0.05 -0.79 8.36
CA THR A 132 -0.31 -1.14 6.95
C THR A 132 0.25 -2.53 6.63
N LEU A 133 1.50 -2.80 6.99
CA LEU A 133 2.12 -4.12 6.78
C LEU A 133 1.42 -5.22 7.58
N ARG A 134 0.99 -4.93 8.80
CA ARG A 134 0.25 -5.88 9.62
C ARG A 134 -1.06 -6.28 8.94
N ARG A 135 -1.82 -5.32 8.43
CA ARG A 135 -3.07 -5.58 7.72
C ARG A 135 -2.83 -6.34 6.42
N LEU A 136 -1.81 -5.96 5.67
CA LEU A 136 -1.42 -6.67 4.46
C LEU A 136 -1.09 -8.13 4.76
N ALA A 137 -0.32 -8.39 5.82
CA ALA A 137 0.03 -9.73 6.24
C ALA A 137 -1.21 -10.57 6.57
N PHE A 138 -2.19 -10.01 7.28
CA PHE A 138 -3.44 -10.71 7.58
C PHE A 138 -4.20 -11.10 6.32
N LEU A 139 -4.30 -10.20 5.34
CA LEU A 139 -4.99 -10.49 4.09
C LEU A 139 -4.27 -11.58 3.29
N VAL A 140 -2.97 -11.44 3.14
CA VAL A 140 -2.16 -12.38 2.35
C VAL A 140 -2.14 -13.76 2.99
N GLU A 141 -1.86 -13.85 4.29
CA GLU A 141 -1.83 -15.11 5.02
C GLU A 141 -3.21 -15.76 5.11
N GLY A 142 -4.26 -14.96 5.25
CA GLY A 142 -5.64 -15.45 5.24
C GLY A 142 -6.02 -16.08 3.90
N ASN A 143 -5.65 -15.44 2.80
CA ASN A 143 -5.92 -15.95 1.45
C ASN A 143 -5.06 -17.16 1.09
N ALA A 144 -3.89 -17.30 1.72
CA ALA A 144 -2.98 -18.42 1.49
C ALA A 144 -3.34 -19.69 2.26
N ARG A 145 -4.27 -19.62 3.23
CA ARG A 145 -4.64 -20.79 4.05
C ARG A 145 -5.34 -21.85 3.21
N PRO A 146 -5.00 -23.15 3.42
CA PRO A 146 -5.72 -24.25 2.78
C PRO A 146 -7.22 -24.17 3.09
N GLY A 147 -8.06 -24.32 2.07
CA GLY A 147 -9.52 -24.27 2.22
C GLY A 147 -10.13 -22.88 2.14
N SER A 148 -9.32 -21.81 2.00
CA SER A 148 -9.83 -20.48 1.65
C SER A 148 -10.32 -20.51 0.21
N ALA A 149 -11.64 -20.48 0.01
CA ALA A 149 -12.17 -20.34 -1.34
C ALA A 149 -11.90 -18.92 -1.84
N PRO A 150 -11.47 -18.76 -3.12
CA PRO A 150 -11.45 -17.43 -3.70
C PRO A 150 -12.87 -16.88 -3.70
N SER A 151 -13.05 -15.69 -3.17
CA SER A 151 -14.33 -15.00 -3.24
C SER A 151 -14.63 -14.70 -4.70
N THR A 152 -15.68 -15.31 -5.21
CA THR A 152 -16.21 -15.06 -6.55
C THR A 152 -16.99 -13.76 -6.57
#